data_fd4124247b24058c01aba3905e56b942
#
_entry.id   fd4124247b24058c01aba3905e56b942
#
_cell.length_a   1.000
_cell.length_b   1.000
_cell.length_c   1.000
_cell.angle_alpha   90.00
_cell.angle_beta   90.00
_cell.angle_gamma   90.00
#
_symmetry.space_group_name_H-M   'P 1'
#
loop_
_entity.id
_entity.type
_entity.pdbx_description
1 polymer ?
#
loop_
_entity_poly.entity_id
_entity_poly.type
_entity_poly.pdbx_seq_one_letter_code
_entity_poly.pdbx_strand_id
1 'polypeptide(L)'
;MLDGMLLNLMQKQEEIDNMKDKKETEEILKRLKKRYPVKEGFLNFETPFQIGIAVLLSAQTTDRRVNIVTKELFKVAGTPEDMYKLTEDEIRNYISSINFFNNKAKNIYKLTKMVMEEYNGIFPNTMEELMKLPGIGRKSANVIMLEGYKNPQGVAIDTHAKRICNKTGISYEKEPDKIEKDLISKIDKKYYFDANHLFVMHGREICIARNPKCNICPINDLCEERKKQKEKE
;
A
#
# COMPACT_ATOMS: atom_id res chain seq x y z
N MET A 1 25.22 20.85 22.87
CA MET A 1 24.68 20.92 21.51
C MET A 1 25.53 20.15 20.48
N LEU A 2 26.87 20.21 20.52
CA LEU A 2 27.77 19.46 19.61
C LEU A 2 27.68 17.94 19.80
N ASP A 3 27.56 17.42 21.04
CA ASP A 3 27.48 15.99 21.30
C ASP A 3 26.22 15.32 20.72
N GLY A 4 25.08 16.00 20.78
CA GLY A 4 23.83 15.48 20.21
C GLY A 4 23.84 15.44 18.67
N MET A 5 24.56 16.37 18.05
CA MET A 5 24.72 16.43 16.60
C MET A 5 25.68 15.34 16.09
N LEU A 6 26.76 15.09 16.85
CA LEU A 6 27.73 14.02 16.54
C LEU A 6 27.08 12.64 16.69
N LEU A 7 26.32 12.42 17.77
CA LEU A 7 25.59 11.16 18.02
C LEU A 7 24.57 10.88 16.89
N ASN A 8 23.88 11.90 16.41
CA ASN A 8 22.91 11.79 15.33
C ASN A 8 23.58 11.45 13.97
N LEU A 9 24.78 12.00 13.73
CA LEU A 9 25.58 11.68 12.55
C LEU A 9 26.11 10.24 12.59
N MET A 10 26.58 9.79 13.75
CA MET A 10 27.05 8.40 13.93
C MET A 10 25.94 7.39 13.76
N GLN A 11 24.74 7.64 14.32
CA GLN A 11 23.56 6.80 14.11
C GLN A 11 23.16 6.72 12.64
N LYS A 12 23.19 7.84 11.94
CA LYS A 12 22.85 7.90 10.53
C LYS A 12 23.86 7.15 9.66
N GLN A 13 25.15 7.20 10.02
CA GLN A 13 26.17 6.43 9.32
C GLN A 13 25.99 4.92 9.56
N GLU A 14 25.71 4.51 10.79
CA GLU A 14 25.40 3.11 11.13
C GLU A 14 24.17 2.58 10.38
N GLU A 15 23.12 3.42 10.23
CA GLU A 15 21.93 3.09 9.42
C GLU A 15 22.30 2.86 7.95
N ILE A 16 23.17 3.71 7.39
CA ILE A 16 23.62 3.58 5.99
C ILE A 16 24.45 2.30 5.81
N ASP A 17 25.38 2.03 6.71
CA ASP A 17 26.28 0.87 6.66
C ASP A 17 25.53 -0.47 6.82
N ASN A 18 24.43 -0.46 7.59
CA ASN A 18 23.56 -1.62 7.82
C ASN A 18 22.39 -1.73 6.84
N MET A 19 22.31 -0.84 5.83
CA MET A 19 21.21 -0.86 4.87
C MET A 19 21.36 -2.07 3.94
N LYS A 20 20.26 -2.83 3.78
CA LYS A 20 20.22 -4.01 2.90
C LYS A 20 20.55 -3.63 1.45
N ASP A 21 21.34 -4.45 0.82
CA ASP A 21 21.61 -4.38 -0.60
C ASP A 21 20.47 -5.02 -1.45
N LYS A 22 20.64 -5.01 -2.77
CA LYS A 22 19.66 -5.61 -3.69
C LYS A 22 19.52 -7.11 -3.46
N LYS A 23 20.61 -7.84 -3.27
CA LYS A 23 20.63 -9.31 -3.12
C LYS A 23 19.91 -9.74 -1.85
N GLU A 24 20.18 -9.08 -0.74
CA GLU A 24 19.53 -9.35 0.55
C GLU A 24 18.05 -9.00 0.51
N THR A 25 17.69 -7.85 -0.09
CA THR A 25 16.29 -7.41 -0.23
C THR A 25 15.48 -8.40 -1.08
N GLU A 26 16.03 -8.84 -2.21
CA GLU A 26 15.36 -9.85 -3.04
C GLU A 26 15.28 -11.21 -2.35
N GLU A 27 16.26 -11.60 -1.55
CA GLU A 27 16.22 -12.84 -0.77
C GLU A 27 15.10 -12.79 0.29
N ILE A 28 14.91 -11.65 0.96
CA ILE A 28 13.77 -11.43 1.86
C ILE A 28 12.46 -11.70 1.11
N LEU A 29 12.25 -11.08 -0.05
CA LEU A 29 11.03 -11.26 -0.83
C LEU A 29 10.83 -12.70 -1.31
N LYS A 30 11.90 -13.39 -1.74
CA LYS A 30 11.85 -14.81 -2.14
C LYS A 30 11.39 -15.71 -0.99
N ARG A 31 11.94 -15.53 0.21
CA ARG A 31 11.54 -16.32 1.38
C ARG A 31 10.10 -16.03 1.81
N LEU A 32 9.69 -14.77 1.77
CA LEU A 32 8.30 -14.40 2.02
C LEU A 32 7.37 -14.99 0.98
N LYS A 33 7.73 -14.98 -0.32
CA LYS A 33 6.92 -15.57 -1.40
C LYS A 33 6.77 -17.09 -1.24
N LYS A 34 7.80 -17.77 -0.78
CA LYS A 34 7.71 -19.22 -0.48
C LYS A 34 6.70 -19.52 0.63
N ARG A 35 6.59 -18.62 1.63
CA ARG A 35 5.64 -18.79 2.74
C ARG A 35 4.24 -18.33 2.39
N TYR A 36 4.11 -17.24 1.64
CA TYR A 36 2.86 -16.60 1.28
C TYR A 36 2.67 -16.64 -0.23
N PRO A 37 2.10 -17.71 -0.77
CA PRO A 37 1.73 -17.73 -2.18
C PRO A 37 0.84 -16.55 -2.50
N VAL A 38 1.23 -15.72 -3.46
CA VAL A 38 0.46 -14.55 -3.85
C VAL A 38 -0.82 -15.02 -4.51
N LYS A 39 -1.94 -14.58 -3.96
CA LYS A 39 -3.29 -14.78 -4.48
C LYS A 39 -3.77 -13.46 -5.06
N GLU A 40 -5.00 -13.47 -5.57
CA GLU A 40 -5.71 -12.24 -5.97
C GLU A 40 -5.74 -11.21 -4.84
N GLY A 41 -5.89 -9.94 -5.21
CA GLY A 41 -5.95 -8.82 -4.28
C GLY A 41 -7.07 -8.97 -3.24
N PHE A 42 -7.01 -8.16 -2.20
CA PHE A 42 -7.97 -8.23 -1.08
C PHE A 42 -9.33 -7.58 -1.40
N LEU A 43 -9.41 -6.74 -2.44
CA LEU A 43 -10.60 -6.01 -2.86
C LEU A 43 -11.22 -6.66 -4.09
N ASN A 44 -12.57 -6.72 -4.13
CA ASN A 44 -13.32 -7.25 -5.26
C ASN A 44 -13.63 -6.12 -6.25
N PHE A 45 -13.32 -6.33 -7.51
CA PHE A 45 -13.56 -5.39 -8.59
C PHE A 45 -13.54 -6.11 -9.96
N GLU A 46 -14.08 -5.47 -10.98
CA GLU A 46 -14.09 -5.95 -12.37
C GLU A 46 -13.34 -4.98 -13.30
N THR A 47 -13.30 -3.69 -12.95
CA THR A 47 -12.70 -2.63 -13.80
C THR A 47 -11.71 -1.77 -13.03
N PRO A 48 -10.78 -1.07 -13.73
CA PRO A 48 -9.89 -0.09 -13.10
C PRO A 48 -10.63 1.03 -12.35
N PHE A 49 -11.80 1.46 -12.80
CA PHE A 49 -12.63 2.41 -12.08
C PHE A 49 -13.10 1.84 -10.74
N GLN A 50 -13.62 0.60 -10.75
CA GLN A 50 -14.10 -0.06 -9.53
C GLN A 50 -12.99 -0.25 -8.49
N ILE A 51 -11.78 -0.67 -8.90
CA ILE A 51 -10.66 -0.74 -7.94
C ILE A 51 -10.28 0.65 -7.43
N GLY A 52 -10.35 1.70 -8.24
CA GLY A 52 -10.15 3.08 -7.80
C GLY A 52 -11.10 3.49 -6.68
N ILE A 53 -12.40 3.22 -6.85
CA ILE A 53 -13.43 3.47 -5.82
C ILE A 53 -13.19 2.60 -4.57
N ALA A 54 -12.93 1.30 -4.75
CA ALA A 54 -12.70 0.38 -3.63
C ALA A 54 -11.48 0.77 -2.79
N VAL A 55 -10.37 1.18 -3.43
CA VAL A 55 -9.16 1.65 -2.74
C VAL A 55 -9.42 2.96 -1.99
N LEU A 56 -10.17 3.90 -2.56
CA LEU A 56 -10.59 5.12 -1.86
C LEU A 56 -11.40 4.77 -0.59
N LEU A 57 -12.31 3.80 -0.68
CA LEU A 57 -13.13 3.34 0.44
C LEU A 57 -12.33 2.58 1.50
N SER A 58 -11.21 1.93 1.15
CA SER A 58 -10.41 1.10 2.06
C SER A 58 -9.62 1.87 3.11
N ALA A 59 -9.42 3.19 2.95
CA ALA A 59 -8.74 4.01 3.94
C ALA A 59 -9.45 3.90 5.31
N GLN A 60 -8.74 3.37 6.32
CA GLN A 60 -9.24 3.13 7.68
C GLN A 60 -10.52 2.28 7.75
N THR A 61 -10.71 1.38 6.78
CA THR A 61 -11.84 0.45 6.71
C THR A 61 -11.30 -0.93 6.31
N THR A 62 -11.86 -2.00 6.86
CA THR A 62 -11.44 -3.36 6.52
C THR A 62 -11.86 -3.75 5.11
N ASP A 63 -11.01 -4.53 4.41
CA ASP A 63 -11.28 -5.01 3.04
C ASP A 63 -12.64 -5.73 2.97
N ARG A 64 -12.95 -6.56 3.97
CA ARG A 64 -14.26 -7.24 4.07
C ARG A 64 -15.45 -6.26 4.04
N ARG A 65 -15.35 -5.15 4.81
CA ARG A 65 -16.43 -4.15 4.84
C ARG A 65 -16.53 -3.43 3.49
N VAL A 66 -15.40 -3.08 2.90
CA VAL A 66 -15.37 -2.46 1.56
C VAL A 66 -16.04 -3.38 0.56
N ASN A 67 -15.68 -4.67 0.49
CA ASN A 67 -16.24 -5.62 -0.45
C ASN A 67 -17.77 -5.81 -0.30
N ILE A 68 -18.29 -5.76 0.93
CA ILE A 68 -19.75 -5.81 1.19
C ILE A 68 -20.43 -4.59 0.56
N VAL A 69 -19.89 -3.41 0.80
CA VAL A 69 -20.49 -2.13 0.36
C VAL A 69 -20.35 -1.97 -1.16
N THR A 70 -19.17 -2.23 -1.72
CA THR A 70 -18.94 -2.08 -3.16
C THR A 70 -19.75 -3.07 -3.97
N LYS A 71 -20.02 -4.27 -3.46
CA LYS A 71 -20.90 -5.24 -4.12
C LYS A 71 -22.28 -4.64 -4.41
N GLU A 72 -22.87 -3.89 -3.49
CA GLU A 72 -24.18 -3.28 -3.70
C GLU A 72 -24.08 -2.00 -4.54
N LEU A 73 -23.07 -1.17 -4.27
CA LEU A 73 -22.84 0.06 -5.03
C LEU A 73 -22.59 -0.22 -6.53
N PHE A 74 -21.75 -1.22 -6.86
CA PHE A 74 -21.38 -1.52 -8.24
C PHE A 74 -22.50 -2.20 -9.05
N LYS A 75 -23.52 -2.77 -8.41
CA LYS A 75 -24.73 -3.22 -9.12
C LYS A 75 -25.48 -2.06 -9.78
N VAL A 76 -25.44 -0.89 -9.18
CA VAL A 76 -26.16 0.30 -9.63
C VAL A 76 -25.25 1.27 -10.36
N ALA A 77 -24.00 1.39 -9.92
CA ALA A 77 -23.05 2.39 -10.37
C ALA A 77 -21.64 1.77 -10.54
N GLY A 78 -21.54 0.76 -11.40
CA GLY A 78 -20.29 0.02 -11.66
C GLY A 78 -19.38 0.66 -12.70
N THR A 79 -19.88 1.65 -13.46
CA THR A 79 -19.13 2.41 -14.47
C THR A 79 -19.03 3.90 -14.09
N PRO A 80 -18.09 4.67 -14.68
CA PRO A 80 -18.05 6.12 -14.47
C PRO A 80 -19.38 6.79 -14.87
N GLU A 81 -19.99 6.37 -15.97
CA GLU A 81 -21.25 6.93 -16.49
C GLU A 81 -22.41 6.69 -15.53
N ASP A 82 -22.51 5.50 -14.94
CA ASP A 82 -23.58 5.20 -14.00
C ASP A 82 -23.36 5.89 -12.65
N MET A 83 -22.11 5.94 -12.18
CA MET A 83 -21.74 6.66 -10.94
C MET A 83 -21.99 8.17 -11.09
N TYR A 84 -21.80 8.73 -12.28
CA TYR A 84 -22.02 10.15 -12.57
C TYR A 84 -23.50 10.56 -12.47
N LYS A 85 -24.43 9.62 -12.66
CA LYS A 85 -25.88 9.84 -12.49
C LYS A 85 -26.30 9.98 -11.03
N LEU A 86 -25.48 9.49 -10.11
CA LEU A 86 -25.78 9.57 -8.68
C LEU A 86 -25.38 10.92 -8.10
N THR A 87 -26.22 11.44 -7.22
CA THR A 87 -25.90 12.58 -6.36
C THR A 87 -24.89 12.19 -5.27
N GLU A 88 -24.22 13.17 -4.67
CA GLU A 88 -23.34 12.93 -3.51
C GLU A 88 -24.09 12.25 -2.35
N ASP A 89 -25.37 12.61 -2.14
CA ASP A 89 -26.21 12.04 -1.07
C ASP A 89 -26.56 10.58 -1.35
N GLU A 90 -26.85 10.20 -2.57
CA GLU A 90 -27.10 8.80 -2.94
C GLU A 90 -25.82 7.95 -2.75
N ILE A 91 -24.66 8.43 -3.21
CA ILE A 91 -23.38 7.76 -2.93
C ILE A 91 -23.16 7.60 -1.41
N ARG A 92 -23.41 8.68 -0.64
CA ARG A 92 -23.29 8.68 0.82
C ARG A 92 -24.15 7.61 1.47
N ASN A 93 -25.38 7.44 1.01
CA ASN A 93 -26.30 6.42 1.53
C ASN A 93 -25.75 5.00 1.30
N TYR A 94 -25.25 4.67 0.10
CA TYR A 94 -24.66 3.37 -0.20
C TYR A 94 -23.44 3.06 0.69
N ILE A 95 -22.59 4.05 1.00
CA ILE A 95 -21.34 3.84 1.73
C ILE A 95 -21.42 4.21 3.22
N SER A 96 -22.63 4.45 3.77
CA SER A 96 -22.86 4.95 5.13
C SER A 96 -22.24 4.11 6.25
N SER A 97 -21.97 2.83 6.01
CA SER A 97 -21.30 1.93 6.97
C SER A 97 -19.76 1.96 6.88
N ILE A 98 -19.18 2.79 6.00
CA ILE A 98 -17.74 2.99 5.82
C ILE A 98 -17.25 4.12 6.72
N ASN A 99 -16.08 3.97 7.33
CA ASN A 99 -15.49 5.05 8.13
C ASN A 99 -15.23 6.29 7.27
N PHE A 100 -15.53 7.48 7.81
CA PHE A 100 -15.38 8.77 7.12
C PHE A 100 -16.20 8.87 5.83
N PHE A 101 -17.34 8.20 5.78
CA PHE A 101 -18.18 8.08 4.59
C PHE A 101 -18.58 9.43 3.96
N ASN A 102 -18.80 10.49 4.73
CA ASN A 102 -19.12 11.81 4.20
C ASN A 102 -18.02 12.35 3.28
N ASN A 103 -16.75 12.35 3.74
CA ASN A 103 -15.63 12.79 2.93
C ASN A 103 -15.37 11.86 1.75
N LYS A 104 -15.58 10.57 1.92
CA LYS A 104 -15.42 9.57 0.85
C LYS A 104 -16.49 9.72 -0.22
N ALA A 105 -17.76 9.95 0.14
CA ALA A 105 -18.83 10.24 -0.83
C ALA A 105 -18.50 11.47 -1.65
N LYS A 106 -18.10 12.56 -1.00
CA LYS A 106 -17.67 13.78 -1.68
C LYS A 106 -16.49 13.53 -2.65
N ASN A 107 -15.50 12.73 -2.23
CA ASN A 107 -14.36 12.40 -3.08
C ASN A 107 -14.79 11.53 -4.27
N ILE A 108 -15.63 10.50 -4.07
CA ILE A 108 -16.16 9.67 -5.16
C ILE A 108 -16.93 10.53 -6.16
N TYR A 109 -17.84 11.39 -5.69
CA TYR A 109 -18.61 12.27 -6.54
C TYR A 109 -17.71 13.18 -7.40
N LYS A 110 -16.71 13.84 -6.77
CA LYS A 110 -15.78 14.72 -7.48
C LYS A 110 -14.84 13.95 -8.41
N LEU A 111 -14.37 12.78 -8.01
CA LEU A 111 -13.54 11.90 -8.83
C LEU A 111 -14.30 11.48 -10.09
N THR A 112 -15.53 11.02 -9.92
CA THR A 112 -16.38 10.59 -11.03
C THR A 112 -16.65 11.74 -11.99
N LYS A 113 -16.97 12.93 -11.45
CA LYS A 113 -17.17 14.13 -12.24
C LYS A 113 -15.93 14.46 -13.07
N MET A 114 -14.75 14.45 -12.46
CA MET A 114 -13.48 14.71 -13.16
C MET A 114 -13.21 13.65 -14.24
N VAL A 115 -13.48 12.36 -13.96
CA VAL A 115 -13.33 11.30 -14.98
C VAL A 115 -14.24 11.52 -16.18
N MET A 116 -15.47 11.92 -15.96
CA MET A 116 -16.42 12.18 -17.05
C MET A 116 -16.07 13.45 -17.84
N GLU A 117 -15.74 14.55 -17.16
CA GLU A 117 -15.57 15.86 -17.78
C GLU A 117 -14.17 16.08 -18.37
N GLU A 118 -13.11 15.55 -17.75
CA GLU A 118 -11.72 15.79 -18.17
C GLU A 118 -11.09 14.58 -18.87
N TYR A 119 -11.59 13.37 -18.62
CA TYR A 119 -11.05 12.12 -19.19
C TYR A 119 -12.08 11.38 -20.08
N ASN A 120 -13.18 12.03 -20.49
CA ASN A 120 -14.21 11.46 -21.37
C ASN A 120 -14.76 10.09 -20.90
N GLY A 121 -14.92 9.89 -19.60
CA GLY A 121 -15.37 8.62 -19.01
C GLY A 121 -14.30 7.54 -18.92
N ILE A 122 -13.07 7.78 -19.39
CA ILE A 122 -11.96 6.82 -19.36
C ILE A 122 -11.19 7.00 -18.04
N PHE A 123 -11.13 5.97 -17.22
CA PHE A 123 -10.38 6.04 -15.97
C PHE A 123 -8.86 6.11 -16.25
N PRO A 124 -8.11 7.07 -15.67
CA PRO A 124 -6.71 7.30 -15.99
C PRO A 124 -5.82 6.08 -15.68
N ASN A 125 -4.78 5.87 -16.50
CA ASN A 125 -3.88 4.72 -16.42
C ASN A 125 -2.40 5.10 -16.19
N THR A 126 -2.12 6.32 -15.73
CA THR A 126 -0.80 6.78 -15.33
C THR A 126 -0.79 7.21 -13.87
N MET A 127 0.37 7.06 -13.19
CA MET A 127 0.52 7.51 -11.80
C MET A 127 0.21 9.00 -11.64
N GLU A 128 0.67 9.81 -12.59
CA GLU A 128 0.49 11.26 -12.55
C GLU A 128 -0.98 11.66 -12.59
N GLU A 129 -1.73 11.10 -13.53
CA GLU A 129 -3.17 11.40 -13.68
C GLU A 129 -4.02 10.82 -12.57
N LEU A 130 -3.73 9.59 -12.13
CA LEU A 130 -4.42 8.99 -10.98
C LEU A 130 -4.27 9.85 -9.72
N MET A 131 -3.09 10.43 -9.49
CA MET A 131 -2.83 11.28 -8.32
C MET A 131 -3.50 12.66 -8.39
N LYS A 132 -4.01 13.07 -9.54
CA LYS A 132 -4.86 14.28 -9.68
C LYS A 132 -6.30 14.03 -9.22
N LEU A 133 -6.73 12.75 -9.21
CA LEU A 133 -8.11 12.40 -8.84
C LEU A 133 -8.35 12.63 -7.33
N PRO A 134 -9.49 13.24 -6.96
CA PRO A 134 -9.86 13.47 -5.57
C PRO A 134 -9.84 12.19 -4.72
N GLY A 135 -9.07 12.20 -3.64
CA GLY A 135 -8.96 11.07 -2.72
C GLY A 135 -7.97 9.98 -3.12
N ILE A 136 -7.28 10.12 -4.25
CA ILE A 136 -6.25 9.18 -4.71
C ILE A 136 -4.87 9.79 -4.46
N GLY A 137 -4.17 9.24 -3.47
CA GLY A 137 -2.76 9.55 -3.21
C GLY A 137 -1.82 8.52 -3.86
N ARG A 138 -0.50 8.71 -3.73
CA ARG A 138 0.53 7.85 -4.31
C ARG A 138 0.34 6.37 -3.97
N LYS A 139 0.09 6.04 -2.70
CA LYS A 139 -0.19 4.66 -2.29
C LYS A 139 -1.39 4.06 -3.02
N SER A 140 -2.48 4.80 -3.11
CA SER A 140 -3.71 4.36 -3.80
C SER A 140 -3.45 4.18 -5.29
N ALA A 141 -2.75 5.10 -5.92
CA ALA A 141 -2.37 5.02 -7.34
C ALA A 141 -1.51 3.78 -7.63
N ASN A 142 -0.54 3.44 -6.77
CA ASN A 142 0.24 2.21 -6.89
C ASN A 142 -0.63 0.95 -6.85
N VAL A 143 -1.63 0.89 -5.95
CA VAL A 143 -2.57 -0.24 -5.89
C VAL A 143 -3.42 -0.32 -7.15
N ILE A 144 -3.90 0.81 -7.65
CA ILE A 144 -4.71 0.87 -8.88
C ILE A 144 -3.88 0.41 -10.09
N MET A 145 -2.64 0.89 -10.24
CA MET A 145 -1.75 0.46 -11.31
C MET A 145 -1.43 -1.03 -11.25
N LEU A 146 -1.21 -1.54 -10.04
CA LEU A 146 -0.93 -2.96 -9.81
C LEU A 146 -2.15 -3.83 -10.11
N GLU A 147 -3.27 -3.58 -9.45
CA GLU A 147 -4.44 -4.44 -9.48
C GLU A 147 -5.32 -4.20 -10.72
N GLY A 148 -5.60 -2.94 -11.02
CA GLY A 148 -6.51 -2.56 -12.11
C GLY A 148 -5.87 -2.66 -13.49
N TYR A 149 -4.62 -2.25 -13.63
CA TYR A 149 -3.93 -2.22 -14.92
C TYR A 149 -2.87 -3.32 -15.10
N LYS A 150 -2.57 -4.09 -14.06
CA LYS A 150 -1.49 -5.10 -14.05
C LYS A 150 -0.14 -4.54 -14.52
N ASN A 151 0.07 -3.23 -14.28
CA ASN A 151 1.25 -2.48 -14.68
C ASN A 151 1.85 -1.72 -13.48
N PRO A 152 2.45 -2.40 -12.49
CA PRO A 152 2.99 -1.75 -11.30
C PRO A 152 4.11 -0.78 -11.65
N GLN A 153 3.98 0.45 -11.17
CA GLN A 153 4.99 1.51 -11.33
C GLN A 153 5.81 1.73 -10.05
N GLY A 154 5.38 1.12 -8.96
CA GLY A 154 6.02 1.17 -7.65
C GLY A 154 5.42 0.14 -6.71
N VAL A 155 5.70 0.28 -5.42
CA VAL A 155 5.21 -0.58 -4.35
C VAL A 155 4.45 0.25 -3.33
N ALA A 156 3.19 -0.09 -3.08
CA ALA A 156 2.40 0.59 -2.06
C ALA A 156 2.98 0.35 -0.65
N ILE A 157 3.40 1.40 0.03
CA ILE A 157 3.92 1.33 1.40
C ILE A 157 2.79 1.62 2.40
N ASP A 158 2.30 0.57 3.02
CA ASP A 158 1.36 0.67 4.14
C ASP A 158 2.08 0.56 5.49
N THR A 159 1.32 0.51 6.59
CA THR A 159 1.89 0.37 7.94
C THR A 159 2.65 -0.94 8.15
N HIS A 160 2.27 -2.02 7.44
CA HIS A 160 2.97 -3.31 7.48
C HIS A 160 4.29 -3.23 6.70
N ALA A 161 4.24 -2.77 5.44
CA ALA A 161 5.41 -2.60 4.60
C ALA A 161 6.43 -1.66 5.25
N LYS A 162 6.00 -0.48 5.74
CA LYS A 162 6.86 0.45 6.47
C LYS A 162 7.58 -0.22 7.64
N ARG A 163 6.82 -0.92 8.51
CA ARG A 163 7.40 -1.59 9.68
C ARG A 163 8.43 -2.65 9.28
N ILE A 164 8.13 -3.46 8.28
CA ILE A 164 9.00 -4.54 7.84
C ILE A 164 10.26 -3.97 7.20
N CYS A 165 10.14 -3.00 6.28
CA CYS A 165 11.29 -2.35 5.66
C CYS A 165 12.23 -1.75 6.69
N ASN A 166 11.70 -1.05 7.72
CA ASN A 166 12.53 -0.47 8.77
C ASN A 166 13.16 -1.54 9.67
N LYS A 167 12.43 -2.59 10.07
CA LYS A 167 12.98 -3.64 10.93
C LYS A 167 14.02 -4.52 10.24
N THR A 168 13.88 -4.71 8.94
CA THR A 168 14.82 -5.53 8.17
C THR A 168 16.05 -4.76 7.69
N GLY A 169 16.05 -3.42 7.75
CA GLY A 169 17.13 -2.58 7.22
C GLY A 169 17.01 -2.32 5.71
N ILE A 170 15.89 -2.62 5.09
CA ILE A 170 15.62 -2.26 3.68
C ILE A 170 15.60 -0.73 3.52
N SER A 171 15.00 -0.04 4.49
CA SER A 171 14.99 1.42 4.58
C SER A 171 14.94 1.85 6.04
N TYR A 172 15.57 2.97 6.37
CA TYR A 172 15.46 3.64 7.68
C TYR A 172 14.63 4.92 7.61
N GLU A 173 14.05 5.21 6.44
CA GLU A 173 13.21 6.37 6.22
C GLU A 173 11.87 6.29 6.98
N LYS A 174 11.32 7.45 7.32
CA LYS A 174 10.04 7.57 8.02
C LYS A 174 8.86 7.80 7.07
N GLU A 175 9.12 8.48 5.97
CA GLU A 175 8.11 8.84 4.98
C GLU A 175 7.87 7.68 4.01
N PRO A 176 6.60 7.27 3.78
CA PRO A 176 6.27 6.16 2.89
C PRO A 176 6.86 6.27 1.49
N ASP A 177 6.83 7.47 0.90
CA ASP A 177 7.35 7.71 -0.45
C ASP A 177 8.87 7.52 -0.55
N LYS A 178 9.60 7.85 0.53
CA LYS A 178 11.04 7.61 0.60
C LYS A 178 11.36 6.12 0.80
N ILE A 179 10.58 5.43 1.66
CA ILE A 179 10.69 3.97 1.83
C ILE A 179 10.42 3.25 0.52
N GLU A 180 9.39 3.67 -0.23
CA GLU A 180 9.11 3.13 -1.56
C GLU A 180 10.33 3.29 -2.47
N LYS A 181 10.90 4.50 -2.53
CA LYS A 181 12.08 4.80 -3.35
C LYS A 181 13.28 3.92 -3.00
N ASP A 182 13.56 3.72 -1.71
CA ASP A 182 14.62 2.83 -1.25
C ASP A 182 14.33 1.37 -1.66
N LEU A 183 13.11 0.90 -1.45
CA LEU A 183 12.71 -0.46 -1.80
C LEU A 183 12.84 -0.73 -3.31
N ILE A 184 12.25 0.12 -4.14
CA ILE A 184 12.27 -0.08 -5.61
C ILE A 184 13.66 0.04 -6.21
N SER A 185 14.59 0.78 -5.57
CA SER A 185 15.99 0.83 -5.99
C SER A 185 16.74 -0.48 -5.77
N LYS A 186 16.21 -1.36 -4.91
CA LYS A 186 16.83 -2.62 -4.46
C LYS A 186 16.13 -3.89 -4.92
N ILE A 187 15.11 -3.77 -5.77
CA ILE A 187 14.37 -4.93 -6.30
C ILE A 187 14.10 -4.77 -7.79
N ASP A 188 14.04 -5.88 -8.52
CA ASP A 188 13.60 -5.88 -9.90
C ASP A 188 12.07 -5.66 -9.99
N LYS A 189 11.62 -5.06 -11.11
CA LYS A 189 10.18 -4.80 -11.36
C LYS A 189 9.28 -6.04 -11.21
N LYS A 190 9.81 -7.24 -11.46
CA LYS A 190 9.07 -8.50 -11.27
C LYS A 190 8.57 -8.70 -9.85
N TYR A 191 9.22 -8.08 -8.84
CA TYR A 191 8.80 -8.16 -7.45
C TYR A 191 7.74 -7.12 -7.06
N TYR A 192 7.50 -6.09 -7.90
CA TYR A 192 6.51 -5.06 -7.58
C TYR A 192 5.10 -5.62 -7.44
N PHE A 193 4.78 -6.69 -8.19
CA PHE A 193 3.50 -7.40 -8.07
C PHE A 193 3.27 -8.00 -6.69
N ASP A 194 4.33 -8.55 -6.10
CA ASP A 194 4.23 -9.37 -4.91
C ASP A 194 4.53 -8.58 -3.62
N ALA A 195 5.45 -7.61 -3.67
CA ALA A 195 6.08 -7.02 -2.50
C ALA A 195 5.09 -6.47 -1.46
N ASN A 196 4.09 -5.68 -1.88
CA ASN A 196 3.09 -5.16 -0.95
C ASN A 196 2.30 -6.29 -0.29
N HIS A 197 1.79 -7.25 -1.07
CA HIS A 197 1.03 -8.40 -0.58
C HIS A 197 1.85 -9.21 0.44
N LEU A 198 3.11 -9.50 0.12
CA LEU A 198 4.02 -10.26 0.99
C LEU A 198 4.25 -9.55 2.33
N PHE A 199 4.46 -8.24 2.30
CA PHE A 199 4.63 -7.44 3.53
C PHE A 199 3.33 -7.37 4.35
N VAL A 200 2.17 -7.23 3.71
CA VAL A 200 0.87 -7.23 4.38
C VAL A 200 0.64 -8.58 5.08
N MET A 201 0.80 -9.70 4.37
CA MET A 201 0.61 -11.04 4.93
C MET A 201 1.57 -11.31 6.08
N HIS A 202 2.86 -11.04 5.88
CA HIS A 202 3.87 -11.21 6.91
C HIS A 202 3.63 -10.33 8.14
N GLY A 203 3.22 -9.10 7.92
CA GLY A 203 2.92 -8.13 8.95
C GLY A 203 1.65 -8.44 9.75
N ARG A 204 0.69 -9.13 9.15
CA ARG A 204 -0.54 -9.60 9.83
C ARG A 204 -0.30 -10.88 10.64
N GLU A 205 0.56 -11.78 10.16
CA GLU A 205 0.72 -13.12 10.74
C GLU A 205 1.91 -13.23 11.72
N ILE A 206 3.09 -12.75 11.34
CA ILE A 206 4.34 -12.96 12.06
C ILE A 206 4.94 -11.66 12.59
N CYS A 207 5.25 -10.70 11.71
CA CYS A 207 5.85 -9.43 12.09
C CYS A 207 4.78 -8.44 12.56
N ILE A 208 3.96 -8.85 13.54
CA ILE A 208 2.91 -8.01 14.14
C ILE A 208 3.54 -6.86 14.95
N ALA A 209 2.78 -5.77 15.15
CA ALA A 209 3.30 -4.55 15.77
C ALA A 209 3.72 -4.75 17.23
N ARG A 210 2.96 -5.56 17.98
CA ARG A 210 3.26 -5.92 19.39
C ARG A 210 3.57 -7.40 19.47
N ASN A 211 4.69 -7.76 20.13
CA ASN A 211 5.14 -9.14 20.34
C ASN A 211 5.25 -9.94 19.02
N PRO A 212 6.13 -9.54 18.07
CA PRO A 212 6.32 -10.25 16.82
C PRO A 212 6.84 -11.68 17.06
N LYS A 213 6.41 -12.62 16.24
CA LYS A 213 6.74 -14.05 16.35
C LYS A 213 8.10 -14.36 15.70
N CYS A 214 9.17 -13.74 16.19
CA CYS A 214 10.51 -13.80 15.58
C CYS A 214 11.08 -15.22 15.49
N ASN A 215 10.72 -16.11 16.41
CA ASN A 215 11.24 -17.49 16.46
C ASN A 215 10.82 -18.35 15.25
N ILE A 216 9.67 -18.02 14.63
CA ILE A 216 9.14 -18.71 13.42
C ILE A 216 9.25 -17.85 12.17
N CYS A 217 9.93 -16.72 12.24
CA CYS A 217 10.04 -15.79 11.14
C CYS A 217 11.00 -16.32 10.05
N PRO A 218 10.58 -16.47 8.78
CA PRO A 218 11.41 -17.03 7.72
C PRO A 218 12.58 -16.12 7.30
N ILE A 219 12.61 -14.89 7.78
CA ILE A 219 13.64 -13.88 7.47
C ILE A 219 14.34 -13.37 8.73
N ASN A 220 14.30 -14.12 9.82
CA ASN A 220 14.81 -13.65 11.10
C ASN A 220 16.35 -13.42 11.10
N ASP A 221 17.08 -14.22 10.34
CA ASP A 221 18.53 -14.11 10.13
C ASP A 221 18.94 -12.91 9.28
N LEU A 222 18.02 -12.41 8.44
CA LEU A 222 18.20 -11.21 7.62
C LEU A 222 17.66 -9.93 8.27
N CYS A 223 17.00 -10.03 9.43
CA CYS A 223 16.35 -8.91 10.09
C CYS A 223 17.33 -8.15 11.02
N GLU A 224 17.61 -6.87 10.73
CA GLU A 224 18.52 -6.05 11.51
C GLU A 224 18.03 -5.84 12.95
N GLU A 225 16.74 -5.63 13.15
CA GLU A 225 16.14 -5.54 14.48
C GLU A 225 16.41 -6.80 15.32
N ARG A 226 16.35 -7.99 14.70
CA ARG A 226 16.59 -9.25 15.41
C ARG A 226 18.08 -9.47 15.70
N LYS A 227 18.98 -9.03 14.82
CA LYS A 227 20.43 -9.05 15.07
C LYS A 227 20.76 -8.20 16.30
N LYS A 228 20.28 -6.95 16.31
CA LYS A 228 20.47 -6.01 17.44
C LYS A 228 19.88 -6.53 18.79
N GLN A 229 18.82 -7.32 18.75
CA GLN A 229 18.27 -7.96 19.96
C GLN A 229 19.18 -9.07 20.50
N LYS A 230 19.72 -9.92 19.62
CA LYS A 230 20.64 -11.02 20.02
C LYS A 230 21.99 -10.54 20.56
N GLU A 231 22.46 -9.38 20.12
CA GLU A 231 23.67 -8.76 20.64
C GLU A 231 23.51 -8.21 22.08
N LYS A 232 22.26 -8.02 22.51
CA LYS A 232 21.90 -7.53 23.85
C LYS A 232 21.50 -8.62 24.82
N GLU A 233 21.25 -9.84 24.33
CA GLU A 233 20.99 -11.06 25.12
C GLU A 233 22.31 -11.71 25.58
#